data_5046eb730b4f51698bb77386ec5ff170
#
_entry.id   5046eb730b4f51698bb77386ec5ff170
#
_cell.length_a   1.000
_cell.length_b   1.000
_cell.length_c   1.000
_cell.angle_alpha   90.00
_cell.angle_beta   90.00
_cell.angle_gamma   90.00
#
_symmetry.space_group_name_H-M   'P 1'
#
loop_
_entity.id
_entity.type
_entity.pdbx_description
1 polymer ?
#
loop_
_entity_poly.entity_id
_entity_poly.type
_entity_poly.pdbx_seq_one_letter_code
_entity_poly.pdbx_strand_id
1 'polypeptide(L)'
;MSTRFGIELVMEPAFTARAYRARNIVCGQYASWAAEMHMLRMSVVSYFQCSDSVLDHLAHGVGRLADESRQRSPRFSIDCLGVASGRNGGAHNGERNNVFLEFQQIDPNHPLTLLHRDAVEMVDNLPGADLPTEKGEFRAKINLIEYANLPPAVLADATDFAKGVAIDVGVPPVARAWRLSLLRYQSEGAGDDWSHGSWASDVRWENLSSYVL
;
A
#
# COMPACT_ATOMS: atom_id res chain seq x y z
N MET A 1 -21.24 4.62 6.71
CA MET A 1 -20.24 3.97 5.83
C MET A 1 -19.35 5.06 5.28
N SER A 2 -18.06 4.99 5.53
CA SER A 2 -17.06 5.93 5.03
C SER A 2 -16.37 5.35 3.79
N THR A 3 -16.06 6.20 2.81
CA THR A 3 -15.46 5.80 1.54
C THR A 3 -14.14 6.53 1.33
N ARG A 4 -13.11 5.81 0.86
CA ARG A 4 -11.82 6.34 0.46
C ARG A 4 -11.37 5.70 -0.85
N PHE A 5 -10.42 6.34 -1.48
CA PHE A 5 -9.79 5.86 -2.70
C PHE A 5 -8.30 5.68 -2.48
N GLY A 6 -7.69 4.81 -3.28
CA GLY A 6 -6.25 4.61 -3.28
C GLY A 6 -5.73 4.33 -4.68
N ILE A 7 -4.56 4.85 -4.98
CA ILE A 7 -3.80 4.50 -6.19
C ILE A 7 -2.73 3.52 -5.77
N GLU A 8 -2.80 2.30 -6.28
CA GLU A 8 -2.03 1.17 -5.78
C GLU A 8 -1.17 0.57 -6.89
N LEU A 9 0.09 0.32 -6.57
CA LEU A 9 1.01 -0.39 -7.45
C LEU A 9 0.99 -1.88 -7.13
N VAL A 10 0.67 -2.68 -8.12
CA VAL A 10 0.72 -4.15 -8.07
C VAL A 10 2.01 -4.62 -8.73
N MET A 11 2.73 -5.50 -8.05
CA MET A 11 3.96 -6.09 -8.56
C MET A 11 3.65 -7.25 -9.51
N GLU A 12 4.66 -7.65 -10.28
CA GLU A 12 4.56 -8.79 -11.18
C GLU A 12 4.05 -10.07 -10.49
N PRO A 13 3.36 -10.98 -11.21
CA PRO A 13 2.70 -12.13 -10.59
C PRO A 13 3.63 -13.04 -9.79
N ALA A 14 4.88 -13.22 -10.23
CA ALA A 14 5.85 -14.07 -9.55
C ALA A 14 6.21 -13.52 -8.15
N PHE A 15 6.48 -12.21 -8.03
CA PHE A 15 6.73 -11.54 -6.76
C PHE A 15 5.47 -11.57 -5.90
N THR A 16 4.33 -11.15 -6.46
CA THR A 16 3.05 -11.06 -5.76
C THR A 16 2.65 -12.40 -5.14
N ALA A 17 2.79 -13.51 -5.85
CA ALA A 17 2.46 -14.84 -5.34
C ALA A 17 3.31 -15.24 -4.11
N ARG A 18 4.60 -14.94 -4.12
CA ARG A 18 5.51 -15.23 -3.00
C ARG A 18 5.23 -14.34 -1.78
N ALA A 19 5.09 -13.03 -2.02
CA ALA A 19 4.76 -12.08 -0.97
C ALA A 19 3.37 -12.35 -0.36
N TYR A 20 2.38 -12.76 -1.17
CA TYR A 20 1.07 -13.16 -0.69
C TYR A 20 1.14 -14.39 0.21
N ARG A 21 1.91 -15.42 -0.19
CA ARG A 21 2.12 -16.61 0.63
C ARG A 21 2.81 -16.27 1.96
N ALA A 22 3.83 -15.41 1.93
CA ALA A 22 4.48 -14.92 3.14
C ALA A 22 3.50 -14.21 4.06
N ARG A 23 2.67 -13.30 3.52
CA ARG A 23 1.64 -12.59 4.28
C ARG A 23 0.69 -13.55 4.98
N ASN A 24 0.13 -14.52 4.26
CA ASN A 24 -0.85 -15.46 4.83
C ASN A 24 -0.25 -16.29 5.98
N ILE A 25 1.00 -16.75 5.85
CA ILE A 25 1.69 -17.49 6.92
C ILE A 25 1.90 -16.59 8.15
N VAL A 26 2.38 -15.36 7.93
CA VAL A 26 2.67 -14.41 9.02
C VAL A 26 1.37 -13.94 9.69
N CYS A 27 0.33 -13.58 8.93
CA CYS A 27 -0.98 -13.21 9.48
C CYS A 27 -1.59 -14.34 10.30
N GLY A 28 -1.52 -15.58 9.79
CA GLY A 28 -2.04 -16.75 10.48
C GLY A 28 -1.33 -17.02 11.81
N GLN A 29 0.00 -16.89 11.86
CA GLN A 29 0.78 -17.10 13.08
C GLN A 29 0.44 -16.12 14.20
N TYR A 30 0.20 -14.85 13.85
CA TYR A 30 -0.03 -13.76 14.83
C TYR A 30 -1.50 -13.36 14.95
N ALA A 31 -2.42 -14.08 14.31
CA ALA A 31 -3.86 -13.77 14.27
C ALA A 31 -4.15 -12.31 13.91
N SER A 32 -3.37 -11.75 12.97
CA SER A 32 -3.44 -10.35 12.55
C SER A 32 -3.89 -10.26 11.10
N TRP A 33 -5.20 -10.11 10.90
CA TRP A 33 -5.85 -10.27 9.59
C TRP A 33 -6.05 -8.97 8.80
N ALA A 34 -5.73 -7.81 9.38
CA ALA A 34 -5.96 -6.52 8.73
C ALA A 34 -5.30 -6.42 7.36
N ALA A 35 -4.06 -6.92 7.21
CA ALA A 35 -3.37 -6.92 5.93
C ALA A 35 -4.02 -7.86 4.88
N GLU A 36 -4.79 -8.86 5.30
CA GLU A 36 -5.51 -9.77 4.40
C GLU A 36 -6.86 -9.23 3.93
N MET A 37 -7.39 -8.20 4.60
CA MET A 37 -8.65 -7.58 4.22
C MET A 37 -8.59 -6.87 2.87
N HIS A 38 -7.42 -6.64 2.32
CA HIS A 38 -7.24 -6.04 1.01
C HIS A 38 -6.16 -6.76 0.17
N MET A 39 -6.13 -6.44 -1.12
CA MET A 39 -5.14 -7.03 -2.03
C MET A 39 -3.70 -6.69 -1.59
N LEU A 40 -2.75 -7.55 -1.95
CA LEU A 40 -1.34 -7.28 -1.73
C LEU A 40 -0.88 -6.18 -2.71
N ARG A 41 -0.42 -5.06 -2.17
CA ARG A 41 -0.11 -3.86 -2.94
C ARG A 41 0.96 -2.99 -2.28
N MET A 42 1.51 -2.09 -3.07
CA MET A 42 2.27 -0.95 -2.59
C MET A 42 1.44 0.31 -2.84
N SER A 43 1.10 1.05 -1.78
CA SER A 43 0.32 2.28 -1.94
C SER A 43 1.17 3.38 -2.55
N VAL A 44 0.70 3.92 -3.66
CA VAL A 44 1.25 5.12 -4.32
C VAL A 44 0.59 6.37 -3.72
N VAL A 45 -0.74 6.38 -3.59
CA VAL A 45 -1.51 7.39 -2.84
C VAL A 45 -2.58 6.66 -2.03
N SER A 46 -2.54 6.78 -0.70
CA SER A 46 -3.42 6.03 0.21
C SER A 46 -4.60 6.87 0.67
N TYR A 47 -5.76 6.23 0.74
CA TYR A 47 -6.95 6.66 1.49
C TYR A 47 -7.38 8.13 1.34
N PHE A 48 -7.31 8.67 0.14
CA PHE A 48 -7.82 10.02 -0.14
C PHE A 48 -9.35 10.03 -0.34
N GLN A 49 -9.96 11.18 -0.14
CA GLN A 49 -11.38 11.41 -0.46
C GLN A 49 -11.52 12.00 -1.86
N CYS A 50 -12.61 11.68 -2.53
CA CYS A 50 -13.09 12.44 -3.67
C CYS A 50 -14.61 12.26 -3.83
N SER A 51 -15.24 13.17 -4.55
CA SER A 51 -16.66 13.07 -4.90
C SER A 51 -16.89 12.02 -6.00
N ASP A 52 -18.00 11.30 -5.94
CA ASP A 52 -18.41 10.35 -6.99
C ASP A 52 -18.51 11.03 -8.37
N SER A 53 -18.81 12.33 -8.41
CA SER A 53 -18.92 13.09 -9.67
C SER A 53 -17.59 13.24 -10.44
N VAL A 54 -16.45 12.99 -9.79
CA VAL A 54 -15.12 13.09 -10.42
C VAL A 54 -14.47 11.73 -10.66
N LEU A 55 -15.14 10.60 -10.36
CA LEU A 55 -14.57 9.26 -10.49
C LEU A 55 -14.11 8.93 -11.91
N ASP A 56 -14.85 9.34 -12.93
CA ASP A 56 -14.45 9.13 -14.33
C ASP A 56 -13.18 9.91 -14.66
N HIS A 57 -13.04 11.14 -14.17
CA HIS A 57 -11.83 11.93 -14.35
C HIS A 57 -10.64 11.32 -13.61
N LEU A 58 -10.87 10.82 -12.41
CA LEU A 58 -9.87 10.13 -11.61
C LEU A 58 -9.39 8.84 -12.32
N ALA A 59 -10.31 8.02 -12.80
CA ALA A 59 -9.98 6.79 -13.53
C ALA A 59 -9.17 7.09 -14.81
N HIS A 60 -9.59 8.08 -15.60
CA HIS A 60 -8.84 8.54 -16.77
C HIS A 60 -7.46 9.11 -16.39
N GLY A 61 -7.38 9.85 -15.28
CA GLY A 61 -6.12 10.38 -14.75
C GLY A 61 -5.13 9.26 -14.41
N VAL A 62 -5.60 8.22 -13.71
CA VAL A 62 -4.77 7.03 -13.39
C VAL A 62 -4.32 6.31 -14.66
N GLY A 63 -5.18 6.22 -15.67
CA GLY A 63 -4.81 5.67 -16.99
C GLY A 63 -3.67 6.44 -17.65
N ARG A 64 -3.75 7.79 -17.67
CA ARG A 64 -2.67 8.65 -18.20
C ARG A 64 -1.37 8.49 -17.42
N LEU A 65 -1.43 8.47 -16.09
CA LEU A 65 -0.26 8.23 -15.24
C LEU A 65 0.42 6.90 -15.58
N ALA A 66 -0.37 5.84 -15.79
CA ALA A 66 0.16 4.53 -16.18
C ALA A 66 0.82 4.59 -17.56
N ASP A 67 0.21 5.25 -18.54
CA ASP A 67 0.75 5.41 -19.89
C ASP A 67 2.06 6.22 -19.90
N GLU A 68 2.10 7.33 -19.16
CA GLU A 68 3.29 8.18 -19.00
C GLU A 68 4.41 7.43 -18.28
N SER A 69 4.09 6.69 -17.21
CA SER A 69 5.06 5.86 -16.49
C SER A 69 5.63 4.76 -17.40
N ARG A 70 4.76 4.09 -18.18
CA ARG A 70 5.18 3.06 -19.13
C ARG A 70 6.08 3.61 -20.24
N GLN A 71 5.78 4.80 -20.77
CA GLN A 71 6.62 5.45 -21.77
C GLN A 71 7.99 5.84 -21.22
N ARG A 72 8.03 6.28 -19.95
CA ARG A 72 9.25 6.72 -19.27
C ARG A 72 10.14 5.54 -18.87
N SER A 73 9.54 4.50 -18.29
CA SER A 73 10.25 3.30 -17.83
C SER A 73 9.27 2.13 -17.67
N PRO A 74 9.12 1.29 -18.71
CA PRO A 74 8.17 0.17 -18.67
C PRO A 74 8.60 -0.87 -17.63
N ARG A 75 7.66 -1.27 -16.77
CA ARG A 75 7.88 -2.32 -15.75
C ARG A 75 9.16 -2.12 -14.94
N PHE A 76 9.40 -0.91 -14.47
CA PHE A 76 10.59 -0.61 -13.68
C PHE A 76 10.75 -1.55 -12.47
N SER A 77 12.01 -1.77 -12.09
CA SER A 77 12.37 -2.65 -10.98
C SER A 77 12.62 -1.85 -9.70
N ILE A 78 12.35 -2.50 -8.56
CA ILE A 78 12.57 -1.94 -7.22
C ILE A 78 13.20 -3.03 -6.37
N ASP A 79 14.32 -2.73 -5.72
CA ASP A 79 15.01 -3.67 -4.85
C ASP A 79 14.24 -3.86 -3.54
N CYS A 80 13.96 -5.12 -3.20
CA CYS A 80 13.36 -5.52 -1.93
C CYS A 80 14.48 -5.80 -0.92
N LEU A 81 14.55 -4.99 0.14
CA LEU A 81 15.57 -5.09 1.19
C LEU A 81 15.28 -6.20 2.20
N GLY A 82 14.10 -6.81 2.11
CA GLY A 82 13.63 -7.83 3.05
C GLY A 82 12.55 -7.32 3.98
N VAL A 83 12.43 -7.93 5.17
CA VAL A 83 11.38 -7.63 6.13
C VAL A 83 11.87 -6.61 7.17
N ALA A 84 11.05 -5.61 7.41
CA ALA A 84 11.21 -4.64 8.48
C ALA A 84 9.91 -4.47 9.26
N SER A 85 9.98 -3.78 10.39
CA SER A 85 8.81 -3.37 11.16
C SER A 85 8.85 -1.88 11.46
N GLY A 86 7.68 -1.31 11.74
CA GLY A 86 7.56 0.10 12.06
C GLY A 86 6.21 0.42 12.68
N ARG A 87 6.10 1.65 13.18
CA ARG A 87 4.87 2.18 13.72
C ARG A 87 4.12 2.96 12.64
N ASN A 88 2.80 2.86 12.65
CA ASN A 88 1.94 3.72 11.85
C ASN A 88 1.43 4.87 12.72
N GLY A 89 1.51 6.09 12.19
CA GLY A 89 0.78 7.25 12.71
C GLY A 89 1.41 7.96 13.90
N GLY A 90 1.01 9.21 14.04
CA GLY A 90 1.49 10.17 15.03
C GLY A 90 1.15 9.81 16.48
N ALA A 91 1.68 10.62 17.38
CA ALA A 91 1.81 10.45 18.84
C ALA A 91 0.51 10.36 19.67
N HIS A 92 -0.65 10.05 19.14
CA HIS A 92 -1.91 10.03 19.88
C HIS A 92 -2.59 8.66 19.88
N ASN A 93 -2.56 8.02 21.06
CA ASN A 93 -3.45 6.93 21.52
C ASN A 93 -3.53 5.66 20.68
N GLY A 94 -2.60 4.74 20.92
CA GLY A 94 -2.64 3.37 20.47
C GLY A 94 -1.65 3.13 19.33
N GLU A 95 -0.39 2.89 19.71
CA GLU A 95 0.68 2.54 18.79
C GLU A 95 0.32 1.25 18.04
N ARG A 96 -0.13 1.39 16.80
CA ARG A 96 -0.34 0.25 15.94
C ARG A 96 0.91 -0.02 15.12
N ASN A 97 1.25 -1.28 15.00
CA ASN A 97 2.50 -1.73 14.40
C ASN A 97 2.24 -2.41 13.07
N ASN A 98 3.22 -2.31 12.19
CA ASN A 98 3.25 -3.02 10.92
C ASN A 98 4.52 -3.87 10.82
N VAL A 99 4.41 -5.02 10.16
CA VAL A 99 5.53 -5.78 9.61
C VAL A 99 5.36 -5.77 8.10
N PHE A 100 6.40 -5.44 7.36
CA PHE A 100 6.30 -5.23 5.92
C PHE A 100 7.56 -5.65 5.17
N LEU A 101 7.40 -5.94 3.90
CA LEU A 101 8.50 -5.96 2.95
C LEU A 101 8.91 -4.52 2.69
N GLU A 102 10.17 -4.22 2.98
CA GLU A 102 10.76 -2.91 2.76
C GLU A 102 11.47 -2.89 1.42
N PHE A 103 11.33 -1.78 0.72
CA PHE A 103 12.02 -1.56 -0.53
C PHE A 103 13.06 -0.46 -0.37
N GLN A 104 14.07 -0.46 -1.23
CA GLN A 104 15.13 0.53 -1.18
C GLN A 104 14.54 1.94 -1.22
N GLN A 105 15.06 2.81 -0.38
CA GLN A 105 14.74 4.24 -0.45
C GLN A 105 15.22 4.77 -1.80
N ILE A 106 14.34 5.37 -2.54
CA ILE A 106 14.50 5.54 -3.96
C ILE A 106 14.99 6.95 -4.24
N ASP A 107 15.96 7.05 -5.16
CA ASP A 107 16.42 8.32 -5.74
C ASP A 107 15.20 9.18 -6.18
N PRO A 108 15.23 10.51 -5.99
CA PRO A 108 14.17 11.41 -6.45
C PRO A 108 13.77 11.25 -7.92
N ASN A 109 14.67 10.76 -8.76
CA ASN A 109 14.45 10.51 -10.19
C ASN A 109 14.02 9.07 -10.51
N HIS A 110 13.91 8.20 -9.52
CA HIS A 110 13.45 6.84 -9.75
C HIS A 110 12.01 6.83 -10.25
N PRO A 111 11.65 5.95 -11.21
CA PRO A 111 10.30 5.90 -11.78
C PRO A 111 9.18 5.80 -10.76
N LEU A 112 9.37 5.09 -9.65
CA LEU A 112 8.38 5.01 -8.57
C LEU A 112 8.19 6.35 -7.83
N THR A 113 9.27 7.07 -7.55
CA THR A 113 9.20 8.40 -6.91
C THR A 113 8.49 9.40 -7.82
N LEU A 114 8.81 9.37 -9.11
CA LEU A 114 8.13 10.19 -10.11
C LEU A 114 6.65 9.82 -10.20
N LEU A 115 6.31 8.53 -10.24
CA LEU A 115 4.92 8.06 -10.26
C LEU A 115 4.15 8.52 -9.02
N HIS A 116 4.74 8.42 -7.82
CA HIS A 116 4.12 8.89 -6.58
C HIS A 116 3.86 10.41 -6.64
N ARG A 117 4.88 11.19 -7.00
CA ARG A 117 4.74 12.65 -7.11
C ARG A 117 3.66 13.05 -8.10
N ASP A 118 3.70 12.47 -9.30
CA ASP A 118 2.74 12.78 -10.37
C ASP A 118 1.31 12.35 -9.97
N ALA A 119 1.17 11.24 -9.22
CA ALA A 119 -0.12 10.77 -8.69
C ALA A 119 -0.67 11.70 -7.58
N VAL A 120 0.18 12.16 -6.67
CA VAL A 120 -0.19 13.13 -5.62
C VAL A 120 -0.64 14.44 -6.27
N GLU A 121 0.13 14.97 -7.22
CA GLU A 121 -0.22 16.19 -7.95
C GLU A 121 -1.54 16.05 -8.72
N MET A 122 -1.76 14.90 -9.36
CA MET A 122 -3.02 14.63 -10.05
C MET A 122 -4.21 14.64 -9.08
N VAL A 123 -4.09 14.00 -7.92
CA VAL A 123 -5.19 13.96 -6.93
C VAL A 123 -5.41 15.34 -6.31
N ASP A 124 -4.36 16.08 -5.98
CA ASP A 124 -4.44 17.42 -5.39
C ASP A 124 -5.14 18.43 -6.32
N ASN A 125 -5.00 18.23 -7.63
CA ASN A 125 -5.65 19.06 -8.64
C ASN A 125 -7.10 18.64 -8.98
N LEU A 126 -7.62 17.55 -8.38
CA LEU A 126 -9.01 17.12 -8.62
C LEU A 126 -9.99 17.94 -7.76
N PRO A 127 -11.05 18.50 -8.34
CA PRO A 127 -12.06 19.22 -7.58
C PRO A 127 -12.72 18.33 -6.52
N GLY A 128 -12.67 18.75 -5.25
CA GLY A 128 -13.29 18.02 -4.13
C GLY A 128 -12.54 16.76 -3.72
N ALA A 129 -11.30 16.60 -4.16
CA ALA A 129 -10.39 15.62 -3.59
C ALA A 129 -9.73 16.20 -2.33
N ASP A 130 -9.53 15.33 -1.33
CA ASP A 130 -8.84 15.66 -0.09
C ASP A 130 -7.80 14.57 0.20
N LEU A 131 -6.54 14.97 0.10
CA LEU A 131 -5.41 14.10 0.43
C LEU A 131 -5.29 13.97 1.95
N PRO A 132 -4.87 12.79 2.46
CA PRO A 132 -4.58 12.64 3.88
C PRO A 132 -3.59 13.71 4.34
N THR A 133 -3.87 14.33 5.48
CA THR A 133 -3.08 15.44 6.04
C THR A 133 -1.68 14.99 6.49
N GLU A 134 -1.44 13.70 6.62
CA GLU A 134 -0.13 13.14 6.95
C GLU A 134 0.81 13.24 5.75
N LYS A 135 1.51 14.36 5.66
CA LYS A 135 2.64 14.56 4.75
C LYS A 135 3.88 13.80 5.25
N GLY A 136 3.72 12.48 5.42
CA GLY A 136 4.87 11.62 5.65
C GLY A 136 5.69 11.46 4.38
N GLU A 137 7.00 11.26 4.53
CA GLU A 137 7.86 10.86 3.41
C GLU A 137 7.32 9.57 2.77
N PHE A 138 7.25 9.55 1.45
CA PHE A 138 6.82 8.37 0.70
C PHE A 138 7.74 7.19 1.02
N ARG A 139 7.18 6.10 1.52
CA ARG A 139 7.91 4.89 1.83
C ARG A 139 7.37 3.71 1.03
N ALA A 140 8.19 3.19 0.15
CA ALA A 140 7.87 2.00 -0.62
C ALA A 140 7.85 0.77 0.29
N LYS A 141 6.67 0.20 0.53
CA LYS A 141 6.49 -0.98 1.37
C LYS A 141 5.28 -1.80 0.96
N ILE A 142 5.30 -3.09 1.29
CA ILE A 142 4.14 -3.99 1.16
C ILE A 142 3.91 -4.64 2.52
N ASN A 143 2.75 -4.41 3.13
CA ASN A 143 2.45 -4.87 4.47
C ASN A 143 2.19 -6.39 4.50
N LEU A 144 2.84 -7.07 5.45
CA LEU A 144 2.58 -8.46 5.85
C LEU A 144 1.67 -8.51 7.08
N ILE A 145 1.90 -7.64 8.06
CA ILE A 145 1.00 -7.32 9.18
C ILE A 145 0.73 -5.83 9.09
N GLU A 146 -0.52 -5.44 9.28
CA GLU A 146 -0.94 -4.05 9.21
C GLU A 146 -1.83 -3.68 10.39
N TYR A 147 -1.60 -2.51 10.98
CA TYR A 147 -2.37 -1.95 12.09
C TYR A 147 -2.57 -2.89 13.28
N ALA A 148 -1.59 -3.75 13.57
CA ALA A 148 -1.65 -4.66 14.70
C ALA A 148 -1.29 -3.96 16.02
N ASN A 149 -1.96 -4.37 17.10
CA ASN A 149 -1.61 -3.95 18.46
C ASN A 149 -0.70 -5.01 19.09
N LEU A 150 0.56 -5.07 18.65
CA LEU A 150 1.53 -6.04 19.13
C LEU A 150 2.43 -5.39 20.19
N PRO A 151 2.58 -6.01 21.38
CA PRO A 151 3.62 -5.61 22.33
C PRO A 151 5.01 -5.64 21.70
N PRO A 152 5.98 -4.81 22.15
CA PRO A 152 7.29 -4.72 21.52
C PRO A 152 8.03 -6.05 21.34
N ALA A 153 7.96 -6.95 22.34
CA ALA A 153 8.58 -8.28 22.26
C ALA A 153 7.91 -9.15 21.18
N VAL A 154 6.57 -9.10 21.08
CA VAL A 154 5.83 -9.85 20.05
C VAL A 154 6.06 -9.26 18.67
N LEU A 155 6.20 -7.93 18.54
CA LEU A 155 6.55 -7.28 17.28
C LEU A 155 7.94 -7.71 16.79
N ALA A 156 8.91 -7.77 17.69
CA ALA A 156 10.26 -8.27 17.37
C ALA A 156 10.24 -9.73 16.88
N ASP A 157 9.53 -10.59 17.62
CA ASP A 157 9.34 -11.99 17.23
C ASP A 157 8.63 -12.14 15.88
N ALA A 158 7.55 -11.38 15.65
CA ALA A 158 6.82 -11.35 14.38
C ALA A 158 7.71 -10.89 13.22
N THR A 159 8.58 -9.93 13.47
CA THR A 159 9.52 -9.43 12.46
C THR A 159 10.53 -10.49 12.08
N ASP A 160 11.12 -11.19 13.08
CA ASP A 160 12.11 -12.22 12.83
C ASP A 160 11.47 -13.48 12.21
N PHE A 161 10.29 -13.86 12.65
CA PHE A 161 9.52 -14.93 12.01
C PHE A 161 9.22 -14.59 10.54
N ALA A 162 8.76 -13.37 10.25
CA ALA A 162 8.46 -12.94 8.90
C ALA A 162 9.70 -12.92 7.99
N LYS A 163 10.90 -12.61 8.52
CA LYS A 163 12.17 -12.74 7.78
C LYS A 163 12.43 -14.18 7.37
N GLY A 164 12.28 -15.13 8.30
CA GLY A 164 12.42 -16.55 8.01
C GLY A 164 11.43 -17.01 6.94
N VAL A 165 10.16 -16.67 7.11
CA VAL A 165 9.11 -17.01 6.14
C VAL A 165 9.41 -16.43 4.76
N ALA A 166 9.85 -15.17 4.66
CA ALA A 166 10.16 -14.54 3.37
C ALA A 166 11.28 -15.27 2.63
N ILE A 167 12.30 -15.75 3.36
CA ILE A 167 13.39 -16.58 2.83
C ILE A 167 12.84 -17.93 2.37
N ASP A 168 12.09 -18.64 3.22
CA ASP A 168 11.60 -20.00 2.97
C ASP A 168 10.63 -20.07 1.78
N VAL A 169 9.76 -19.06 1.63
CA VAL A 169 8.87 -18.99 0.46
C VAL A 169 9.57 -18.43 -0.77
N GLY A 170 10.79 -17.92 -0.64
CA GLY A 170 11.59 -17.39 -1.73
C GLY A 170 11.03 -16.07 -2.29
N VAL A 171 10.76 -15.08 -1.43
CA VAL A 171 10.41 -13.73 -1.87
C VAL A 171 11.57 -13.17 -2.68
N PRO A 172 11.37 -12.75 -3.95
CA PRO A 172 12.45 -12.27 -4.79
C PRO A 172 13.08 -10.98 -4.23
N PRO A 173 14.42 -10.79 -4.38
CA PRO A 173 15.09 -9.55 -3.95
C PRO A 173 14.77 -8.35 -4.84
N VAL A 174 14.13 -8.56 -5.98
CA VAL A 174 13.72 -7.50 -6.91
C VAL A 174 12.26 -7.70 -7.26
N ALA A 175 11.46 -6.65 -7.13
CA ALA A 175 10.10 -6.58 -7.62
C ALA A 175 10.02 -5.74 -8.89
N ARG A 176 9.14 -6.13 -9.82
CA ARG A 176 8.86 -5.32 -11.01
C ARG A 176 7.46 -4.76 -10.96
N ALA A 177 7.33 -3.49 -11.29
CA ALA A 177 6.04 -2.85 -11.46
C ALA A 177 5.24 -3.57 -12.55
N TRP A 178 3.96 -3.84 -12.27
CA TRP A 178 3.09 -4.57 -13.18
C TRP A 178 1.88 -3.77 -13.61
N ARG A 179 1.13 -3.29 -12.61
CA ARG A 179 -0.12 -2.55 -12.84
C ARG A 179 -0.27 -1.42 -11.85
N LEU A 180 -0.85 -0.33 -12.32
CA LEU A 180 -1.36 0.75 -11.50
C LEU A 180 -2.88 0.59 -11.42
N SER A 181 -3.43 0.53 -10.21
CA SER A 181 -4.85 0.28 -9.97
C SER A 181 -5.45 1.41 -9.14
N LEU A 182 -6.68 1.78 -9.47
CA LEU A 182 -7.52 2.64 -8.65
C LEU A 182 -8.47 1.77 -7.85
N LEU A 183 -8.41 1.87 -6.53
CA LEU A 183 -9.27 1.12 -5.62
C LEU A 183 -10.21 2.05 -4.88
N ARG A 184 -11.42 1.57 -4.64
CA ARG A 184 -12.38 2.15 -3.69
C ARG A 184 -12.37 1.29 -2.43
N TYR A 185 -12.24 1.94 -1.29
CA TYR A 185 -12.30 1.32 0.04
C TYR A 185 -13.53 1.84 0.77
N GLN A 186 -14.21 0.96 1.48
CA GLN A 186 -15.40 1.27 2.27
C GLN A 186 -15.30 0.61 3.63
N SER A 187 -15.65 1.35 4.69
CA SER A 187 -15.71 0.84 6.06
C SER A 187 -16.83 1.53 6.83
N GLU A 188 -17.50 0.80 7.70
CA GLU A 188 -18.47 1.36 8.65
C GLU A 188 -17.77 1.82 9.94
N GLY A 189 -16.70 1.12 10.34
CA GLY A 189 -15.93 1.39 11.55
C GLY A 189 -14.94 2.55 11.45
N ALA A 190 -14.58 2.98 10.24
CA ALA A 190 -13.54 4.00 10.05
C ALA A 190 -13.99 5.43 10.43
N GLY A 191 -15.29 5.74 10.36
CA GLY A 191 -15.73 7.13 10.47
C GLY A 191 -15.08 8.01 9.40
N ASP A 192 -14.72 9.24 9.77
CA ASP A 192 -14.04 10.19 8.86
C ASP A 192 -12.51 10.06 8.89
N ASP A 193 -11.96 9.48 9.96
CA ASP A 193 -10.52 9.35 10.14
C ASP A 193 -10.03 7.92 9.89
N TRP A 194 -9.33 7.74 8.78
CA TRP A 194 -8.73 6.47 8.38
C TRP A 194 -7.28 6.28 8.90
N SER A 195 -6.67 7.31 9.49
CA SER A 195 -5.29 7.25 9.96
C SER A 195 -5.09 6.26 11.11
N HIS A 196 -6.12 6.04 11.92
CA HIS A 196 -6.06 5.17 13.10
C HIS A 196 -6.32 3.70 12.83
N GLY A 197 -6.58 3.31 11.58
CA GLY A 197 -6.78 1.92 11.19
C GLY A 197 -8.01 1.25 11.79
N SER A 198 -9.01 2.02 12.22
CA SER A 198 -10.31 1.50 12.68
C SER A 198 -11.04 0.72 11.58
N TRP A 199 -10.79 1.06 10.32
CA TRP A 199 -11.26 0.36 9.13
C TRP A 199 -10.72 -1.08 9.01
N ALA A 200 -9.65 -1.42 9.69
CA ALA A 200 -8.96 -2.70 9.54
C ALA A 200 -9.80 -3.92 9.96
N SER A 201 -10.93 -3.70 10.63
CA SER A 201 -11.85 -4.77 11.06
C SER A 201 -12.95 -5.10 10.05
N ASP A 202 -13.27 -4.17 9.12
CA ASP A 202 -14.46 -4.30 8.28
C ASP A 202 -14.28 -3.74 6.86
N VAL A 203 -13.06 -3.37 6.48
CA VAL A 203 -12.80 -2.78 5.16
C VAL A 203 -13.22 -3.71 4.03
N ARG A 204 -13.94 -3.14 3.07
CA ARG A 204 -14.23 -3.75 1.78
C ARG A 204 -13.56 -2.91 0.70
N TRP A 205 -13.14 -3.55 -0.37
CA TRP A 205 -12.52 -2.85 -1.47
C TRP A 205 -13.03 -3.33 -2.83
N GLU A 206 -12.98 -2.45 -3.79
CA GLU A 206 -13.37 -2.70 -5.16
C GLU A 206 -12.32 -2.11 -6.10
N ASN A 207 -11.95 -2.86 -7.13
CA ASN A 207 -11.05 -2.38 -8.18
C ASN A 207 -11.87 -1.63 -9.22
N LEU A 208 -11.73 -0.32 -9.29
CA LEU A 208 -12.44 0.53 -10.25
C LEU A 208 -11.77 0.52 -11.62
N SER A 209 -10.44 0.51 -11.65
CA SER A 209 -9.68 0.43 -12.90
C SER A 209 -8.27 -0.10 -12.65
N SER A 210 -7.66 -0.69 -13.68
CA SER A 210 -6.31 -1.25 -13.60
C SER A 210 -5.61 -1.18 -14.94
N TYR A 211 -4.42 -0.57 -14.97
CA TYR A 211 -3.65 -0.27 -16.16
C TYR A 211 -2.28 -0.94 -16.09
N VAL A 212 -1.80 -1.46 -17.22
CA VAL A 212 -0.47 -2.09 -17.30
C VAL A 212 0.61 -1.01 -17.40
N LEU A 213 1.69 -1.18 -16.64
CA LEU A 213 2.88 -0.33 -16.66
C LEU A 213 3.96 -0.83 -17.62
#